data_b3b2d04630766e6ace7bbe21403eb72e
#
_entry.id   b3b2d04630766e6ace7bbe21403eb72e
#
_cell.length_a   1.000
_cell.length_b   1.000
_cell.length_c   1.000
_cell.angle_alpha   90.00
_cell.angle_beta   90.00
_cell.angle_gamma   90.00
#
_symmetry.space_group_name_H-M   'P 1'
#
loop_
_entity.id
_entity.type
_entity.pdbx_description
1 polymer ?
#
loop_
_entity_poly.entity_id
_entity_poly.type
_entity_poly.pdbx_seq_one_letter_code
_entity_poly.pdbx_strand_id
1 'polypeptide(L)'
;MKLRALLDLPESRLELVTGRDELDRAVRWVVTTDLLEPGRYLRGGELVLTGLVWRSGPADSETFVRALAAAGASALAGGLARGALPDDLVAACRAHRMPLFAVAEDVAFATITEEVVRHLSGARAADLTAVLDRHRRLVADAGGGGTGLGAVLELVSGDLGMRCWVLAPTGRLVAGPEPAPDGADLARAFLTARRLPRPHAGVSLFPVAGEATPRVADWFLACEGDVDDWSAERRALATELASIVALERARLDDRLSVGGRLAQELVRLVAAAAGAEEIAPRLELSGLDAASRFAAVAASGGGALRPGELRAVLGEVLGEVPAVPRPVLGLLDEEAVALVQVDGAGRDLAGEIQPALDALAPGLAGGGGLAVGVSDVVPAGELRGAVEEARYARRLAAGRASPVCVVRHDELATHVLLLASVPDDVRHMFRVRLLDPLRTYDDVHKADLVRTLETFLQNSGSWARCAEQLHLHVNSVRYRIQRIEDLTGRDLSRLEDRVDFFLALRLG
;
A
#
# COMPACT_ATOMS: atom_id res chain seq x y z
N MET A 1 27.63 -15.12 -4.65
CA MET A 1 28.30 -16.02 -5.67
C MET A 1 29.80 -15.93 -5.44
N LYS A 2 30.56 -17.06 -5.51
CA LYS A 2 32.02 -17.02 -5.46
C LYS A 2 32.62 -16.64 -6.82
N LEU A 3 33.80 -15.99 -6.84
CA LEU A 3 34.48 -15.61 -8.10
C LEU A 3 34.73 -16.79 -9.04
N ARG A 4 35.00 -18.00 -8.50
CA ARG A 4 35.20 -19.19 -9.35
C ARG A 4 34.00 -19.49 -10.23
N ALA A 5 32.79 -19.20 -9.78
CA ALA A 5 31.57 -19.39 -10.57
C ALA A 5 31.45 -18.44 -11.78
N LEU A 6 32.23 -17.35 -11.81
CA LEU A 6 32.28 -16.45 -12.97
C LEU A 6 32.94 -17.15 -14.19
N LEU A 7 33.85 -18.07 -13.94
CA LEU A 7 34.56 -18.82 -15.00
C LEU A 7 33.66 -19.87 -15.67
N ASP A 8 32.57 -20.28 -14.98
CA ASP A 8 31.60 -21.25 -15.46
C ASP A 8 30.43 -20.62 -16.20
N LEU A 9 30.37 -19.26 -16.28
CA LEU A 9 29.30 -18.53 -16.95
C LEU A 9 29.54 -18.52 -18.47
N PRO A 10 28.67 -19.18 -19.28
CA PRO A 10 28.94 -19.41 -20.69
C PRO A 10 28.95 -18.12 -21.55
N GLU A 11 28.16 -17.12 -21.23
CA GLU A 11 28.04 -15.89 -22.00
C GLU A 11 29.03 -14.80 -21.57
N SER A 12 29.60 -14.91 -20.36
CA SER A 12 30.51 -13.90 -19.81
C SER A 12 31.91 -13.95 -20.42
N ARG A 13 32.36 -15.13 -20.86
CA ARG A 13 33.67 -15.39 -21.46
C ARG A 13 34.82 -14.66 -20.76
N LEU A 14 34.78 -14.71 -19.42
CA LEU A 14 35.78 -14.13 -18.54
C LEU A 14 36.97 -15.05 -18.43
N GLU A 15 38.18 -14.57 -18.70
CA GLU A 15 39.42 -15.29 -18.54
C GLU A 15 40.22 -14.77 -17.32
N LEU A 16 40.60 -15.67 -16.42
CA LEU A 16 41.40 -15.27 -15.25
C LEU A 16 42.84 -14.98 -15.65
N VAL A 17 43.30 -13.76 -15.42
CA VAL A 17 44.67 -13.31 -15.69
C VAL A 17 45.57 -13.44 -14.46
N THR A 18 45.07 -13.09 -13.27
CA THR A 18 45.80 -13.20 -12.00
C THR A 18 44.85 -13.37 -10.82
N GLY A 19 45.35 -13.82 -9.65
CA GLY A 19 44.56 -13.93 -8.42
C GLY A 19 43.88 -15.30 -8.26
N ARG A 20 44.45 -16.40 -8.76
CA ARG A 20 43.87 -17.74 -8.67
C ARG A 20 43.58 -18.20 -7.22
N ASP A 21 44.41 -17.77 -6.27
CA ASP A 21 44.27 -18.11 -4.86
C ASP A 21 43.13 -17.36 -4.15
N GLU A 22 42.57 -16.35 -4.79
CA GLU A 22 41.52 -15.47 -4.26
C GLU A 22 40.12 -15.77 -4.85
N LEU A 23 39.97 -16.85 -5.64
CA LEU A 23 38.71 -17.21 -6.31
C LEU A 23 37.56 -17.59 -5.37
N ASP A 24 37.84 -17.75 -4.09
CA ASP A 24 36.80 -18.01 -3.08
C ASP A 24 36.13 -16.74 -2.53
N ARG A 25 36.59 -15.54 -2.94
CA ARG A 25 35.93 -14.27 -2.59
C ARG A 25 34.50 -14.26 -3.12
N ALA A 26 33.61 -13.66 -2.31
CA ALA A 26 32.21 -13.51 -2.68
C ALA A 26 31.99 -12.27 -3.54
N VAL A 27 31.25 -12.43 -4.65
CA VAL A 27 30.71 -11.30 -5.43
C VAL A 27 29.29 -11.01 -4.94
N ARG A 28 29.04 -9.76 -4.59
CA ARG A 28 27.75 -9.24 -4.11
C ARG A 28 27.00 -8.46 -5.18
N TRP A 29 27.72 -7.75 -6.05
CA TRP A 29 27.18 -6.90 -7.09
C TRP A 29 28.19 -6.70 -8.23
N VAL A 30 27.75 -6.08 -9.32
CA VAL A 30 28.60 -5.69 -10.45
C VAL A 30 28.51 -4.17 -10.61
N VAL A 31 29.64 -3.53 -10.83
CA VAL A 31 29.73 -2.09 -11.09
C VAL A 31 30.59 -1.86 -12.31
N THR A 32 30.11 -1.11 -13.28
CA THR A 32 30.91 -0.63 -14.42
C THR A 32 31.36 0.79 -14.15
N THR A 33 32.69 1.04 -14.22
CA THR A 33 33.25 2.37 -14.00
C THR A 33 34.54 2.58 -14.77
N ASP A 34 34.69 3.80 -15.28
CA ASP A 34 35.91 4.30 -15.87
C ASP A 34 36.43 5.56 -15.13
N LEU A 35 36.11 5.67 -13.84
CA LEU A 35 36.68 6.67 -12.94
C LEU A 35 37.99 6.16 -12.38
N LEU A 36 39.06 7.00 -12.33
CA LEU A 36 40.37 6.64 -11.75
C LEU A 36 40.29 6.33 -10.23
N GLU A 37 39.42 7.02 -9.50
CA GLU A 37 39.20 6.84 -8.05
C GLU A 37 37.73 6.54 -7.77
N PRO A 38 37.22 5.31 -8.01
CA PRO A 38 35.82 4.99 -7.82
C PRO A 38 35.43 4.65 -6.38
N GLY A 39 36.37 4.68 -5.43
CA GLY A 39 36.18 4.16 -4.07
C GLY A 39 34.94 4.66 -3.34
N ARG A 40 34.53 5.93 -3.53
CA ARG A 40 33.32 6.50 -2.92
C ARG A 40 32.01 5.90 -3.40
N TYR A 41 32.02 5.20 -4.53
CA TYR A 41 30.83 4.57 -5.13
C TYR A 41 30.75 3.07 -4.86
N LEU A 42 31.80 2.50 -4.27
CA LEU A 42 31.87 1.08 -3.92
C LEU A 42 31.50 0.87 -2.46
N ARG A 43 30.88 -0.26 -2.17
CA ARG A 43 30.43 -0.66 -0.82
C ARG A 43 31.12 -1.93 -0.32
N GLY A 44 32.00 -2.50 -1.13
CA GLY A 44 32.72 -3.75 -0.88
C GLY A 44 31.98 -4.98 -1.43
N GLY A 45 32.77 -5.89 -1.99
CA GLY A 45 32.24 -7.13 -2.58
C GLY A 45 31.81 -7.03 -4.05
N GLU A 46 32.13 -5.95 -4.75
CA GLU A 46 31.78 -5.78 -6.16
C GLU A 46 32.77 -6.48 -7.10
N LEU A 47 32.25 -7.00 -8.24
CA LEU A 47 32.99 -7.20 -9.46
C LEU A 47 32.99 -5.87 -10.23
N VAL A 48 34.16 -5.27 -10.41
CA VAL A 48 34.29 -4.00 -11.12
C VAL A 48 34.65 -4.28 -12.57
N LEU A 49 33.82 -3.75 -13.51
CA LEU A 49 34.07 -3.79 -14.95
C LEU A 49 34.62 -2.44 -15.41
N THR A 50 35.65 -2.45 -16.25
CA THR A 50 36.25 -1.21 -16.76
C THR A 50 36.73 -1.35 -18.21
N GLY A 51 36.47 -0.32 -19.01
CA GLY A 51 37.00 -0.18 -20.36
C GLY A 51 38.42 0.42 -20.40
N LEU A 52 39.05 0.61 -19.24
CA LEU A 52 40.39 1.20 -19.09
C LEU A 52 40.50 2.64 -19.66
N VAL A 53 39.39 3.38 -19.74
CA VAL A 53 39.36 4.74 -20.28
C VAL A 53 40.10 5.73 -19.38
N TRP A 54 40.10 5.47 -18.05
CA TRP A 54 40.78 6.26 -17.04
C TRP A 54 42.32 6.23 -17.16
N ARG A 55 42.87 5.23 -17.86
CA ARG A 55 44.32 4.98 -17.89
C ARG A 55 45.01 5.88 -18.93
N SER A 56 45.86 6.77 -18.50
CA SER A 56 46.75 7.60 -19.32
C SER A 56 48.21 7.16 -19.22
N GLY A 57 48.61 6.47 -18.14
CA GLY A 57 49.95 6.00 -17.92
C GLY A 57 50.07 4.88 -16.90
N PRO A 58 51.25 4.29 -16.68
CA PRO A 58 51.44 3.17 -15.76
C PRO A 58 51.09 3.47 -14.29
N ALA A 59 51.29 4.71 -13.84
CA ALA A 59 51.00 5.12 -12.49
C ALA A 59 49.48 5.10 -12.14
N ASP A 60 48.65 5.27 -13.16
CA ASP A 60 47.19 5.26 -13.00
C ASP A 60 46.68 3.86 -12.59
N SER A 61 47.32 2.79 -13.10
CA SER A 61 46.97 1.41 -12.78
C SER A 61 47.15 1.13 -11.29
N GLU A 62 48.25 1.58 -10.70
CA GLU A 62 48.49 1.44 -9.26
C GLU A 62 47.44 2.24 -8.44
N THR A 63 47.15 3.48 -8.86
CA THR A 63 46.17 4.33 -8.18
C THR A 63 44.78 3.73 -8.22
N PHE A 64 44.34 3.22 -9.36
CA PHE A 64 43.04 2.60 -9.56
C PHE A 64 42.89 1.32 -8.75
N VAL A 65 43.84 0.38 -8.86
CA VAL A 65 43.75 -0.91 -8.15
C VAL A 65 43.83 -0.71 -6.63
N ARG A 66 44.66 0.20 -6.14
CA ARG A 66 44.72 0.54 -4.72
C ARG A 66 43.39 1.12 -4.21
N ALA A 67 42.70 1.98 -4.99
CA ALA A 67 41.40 2.52 -4.65
C ALA A 67 40.33 1.41 -4.58
N LEU A 68 40.35 0.44 -5.50
CA LEU A 68 39.47 -0.73 -5.48
C LEU A 68 39.72 -1.63 -4.28
N ALA A 69 40.97 -1.92 -3.99
CA ALA A 69 41.35 -2.76 -2.87
C ALA A 69 40.97 -2.11 -1.53
N ALA A 70 41.19 -0.79 -1.37
CA ALA A 70 40.79 -0.04 -0.18
C ALA A 70 39.27 0.00 0.02
N ALA A 71 38.50 0.01 -1.08
CA ALA A 71 37.05 -0.04 -1.06
C ALA A 71 36.49 -1.47 -0.85
N GLY A 72 37.35 -2.50 -0.81
CA GLY A 72 36.94 -3.90 -0.61
C GLY A 72 36.29 -4.56 -1.83
N ALA A 73 36.59 -4.10 -3.03
CA ALA A 73 36.14 -4.76 -4.27
C ALA A 73 36.62 -6.22 -4.31
N SER A 74 35.80 -7.14 -4.81
CA SER A 74 36.12 -8.57 -4.88
C SER A 74 37.03 -8.92 -6.03
N ALA A 75 36.86 -8.27 -7.19
CA ALA A 75 37.64 -8.53 -8.39
C ALA A 75 37.52 -7.34 -9.38
N LEU A 76 38.46 -7.30 -10.31
CA LEU A 76 38.48 -6.41 -11.46
C LEU A 76 38.34 -7.21 -12.75
N ALA A 77 37.57 -6.72 -13.72
CA ALA A 77 37.51 -7.25 -15.07
C ALA A 77 37.74 -6.13 -16.08
N GLY A 78 38.80 -6.27 -16.87
CA GLY A 78 39.21 -5.30 -17.88
C GLY A 78 38.83 -5.75 -19.29
N GLY A 79 38.21 -4.84 -20.05
CA GLY A 79 37.83 -5.06 -21.46
C GLY A 79 39.04 -5.04 -22.41
N LEU A 80 39.09 -5.99 -23.37
CA LEU A 80 40.14 -6.09 -24.35
C LEU A 80 39.89 -5.22 -25.60
N ALA A 81 38.83 -4.44 -25.69
CA ALA A 81 38.50 -3.58 -26.83
C ALA A 81 39.62 -2.53 -27.19
N ARG A 82 40.51 -2.26 -26.27
CA ARG A 82 41.68 -1.39 -26.45
C ARG A 82 43.00 -2.17 -26.57
N GLY A 83 42.94 -3.46 -26.79
CA GLY A 83 44.10 -4.37 -26.85
C GLY A 83 44.28 -5.18 -25.56
N ALA A 84 45.45 -5.82 -25.47
CA ALA A 84 45.76 -6.66 -24.28
C ALA A 84 45.81 -5.81 -23.00
N LEU A 85 45.49 -6.45 -21.84
CA LEU A 85 45.62 -5.82 -20.54
C LEU A 85 47.04 -5.37 -20.29
N PRO A 86 47.27 -4.11 -19.85
CA PRO A 86 48.63 -3.59 -19.61
C PRO A 86 49.37 -4.36 -18.52
N ASP A 87 50.66 -4.61 -18.70
CA ASP A 87 51.50 -5.33 -17.73
C ASP A 87 51.55 -4.63 -16.36
N ASP A 88 51.52 -3.29 -16.34
CA ASP A 88 51.45 -2.49 -15.12
C ASP A 88 50.15 -2.72 -14.33
N LEU A 89 49.01 -2.89 -15.02
CA LEU A 89 47.73 -3.25 -14.37
C LEU A 89 47.81 -4.65 -13.77
N VAL A 90 48.35 -5.60 -14.49
CA VAL A 90 48.55 -6.98 -14.00
C VAL A 90 49.47 -6.99 -12.77
N ALA A 91 50.55 -6.19 -12.81
CA ALA A 91 51.49 -6.04 -11.68
C ALA A 91 50.81 -5.42 -10.46
N ALA A 92 50.04 -4.34 -10.64
CA ALA A 92 49.30 -3.68 -9.55
C ALA A 92 48.25 -4.65 -8.96
N CYS A 93 47.49 -5.38 -9.76
CA CYS A 93 46.56 -6.38 -9.28
C CYS A 93 47.23 -7.50 -8.46
N ARG A 94 48.41 -7.95 -8.86
CA ARG A 94 49.20 -8.94 -8.08
C ARG A 94 49.66 -8.34 -6.73
N ALA A 95 50.17 -7.10 -6.73
CA ALA A 95 50.65 -6.42 -5.53
C ALA A 95 49.53 -6.24 -4.49
N HIS A 96 48.32 -5.94 -4.94
CA HIS A 96 47.15 -5.72 -4.06
C HIS A 96 46.28 -6.97 -3.89
N ARG A 97 46.72 -8.16 -4.35
CA ARG A 97 45.97 -9.43 -4.30
C ARG A 97 44.55 -9.30 -4.88
N MET A 98 44.40 -8.47 -5.92
CA MET A 98 43.14 -8.24 -6.61
C MET A 98 43.01 -9.24 -7.78
N PRO A 99 42.02 -10.13 -7.79
CA PRO A 99 41.73 -10.98 -8.93
C PRO A 99 41.43 -10.13 -10.17
N LEU A 100 42.11 -10.44 -11.29
CA LEU A 100 41.92 -9.73 -12.55
C LEU A 100 41.43 -10.72 -13.60
N PHE A 101 40.34 -10.34 -14.24
CA PHE A 101 39.76 -11.05 -15.38
C PHE A 101 39.91 -10.20 -16.67
N ALA A 102 40.11 -10.88 -17.77
CA ALA A 102 40.01 -10.28 -19.11
C ALA A 102 38.60 -10.53 -19.66
N VAL A 103 38.01 -9.51 -20.27
CA VAL A 103 36.73 -9.58 -20.98
C VAL A 103 37.00 -9.56 -22.47
N ALA A 104 36.55 -10.57 -23.23
CA ALA A 104 36.71 -10.63 -24.65
C ALA A 104 36.10 -9.39 -25.37
N GLU A 105 36.70 -8.98 -26.48
CA GLU A 105 36.34 -7.76 -27.21
C GLU A 105 34.89 -7.76 -27.70
N ASP A 106 34.35 -8.92 -28.04
CA ASP A 106 32.99 -9.14 -28.53
C ASP A 106 31.93 -9.27 -27.43
N VAL A 107 32.33 -9.18 -26.15
CA VAL A 107 31.41 -9.29 -25.00
C VAL A 107 31.08 -7.92 -24.41
N ALA A 108 29.81 -7.54 -24.43
CA ALA A 108 29.35 -6.32 -23.81
C ALA A 108 29.33 -6.43 -22.27
N PHE A 109 29.75 -5.39 -21.55
CA PHE A 109 29.67 -5.34 -20.09
C PHE A 109 28.24 -5.52 -19.55
N ALA A 110 27.23 -5.09 -20.34
CA ALA A 110 25.83 -5.29 -20.04
C ALA A 110 25.49 -6.80 -19.93
N THR A 111 25.98 -7.63 -20.86
CA THR A 111 25.79 -9.09 -20.85
C THR A 111 26.37 -9.72 -19.58
N ILE A 112 27.59 -9.33 -19.21
CA ILE A 112 28.22 -9.82 -17.97
C ILE A 112 27.38 -9.38 -16.74
N THR A 113 26.94 -8.14 -16.73
CA THR A 113 26.13 -7.60 -15.62
C THR A 113 24.82 -8.36 -15.50
N GLU A 114 24.10 -8.57 -16.60
CA GLU A 114 22.83 -9.32 -16.63
C GLU A 114 23.03 -10.76 -16.17
N GLU A 115 24.08 -11.42 -16.63
CA GLU A 115 24.36 -12.81 -16.30
C GLU A 115 24.74 -12.98 -14.82
N VAL A 116 25.61 -12.11 -14.30
CA VAL A 116 25.98 -12.13 -12.87
C VAL A 116 24.78 -11.80 -11.99
N VAL A 117 23.97 -10.79 -12.35
CA VAL A 117 22.75 -10.43 -11.60
C VAL A 117 21.74 -11.57 -11.66
N ARG A 118 21.55 -12.22 -12.81
CA ARG A 118 20.70 -13.40 -12.97
C ARG A 118 21.18 -14.55 -12.07
N HIS A 119 22.48 -14.78 -12.03
CA HIS A 119 23.07 -15.84 -11.20
C HIS A 119 22.98 -15.54 -9.70
N LEU A 120 23.20 -14.27 -9.31
CA LEU A 120 23.02 -13.82 -7.92
C LEU A 120 21.54 -13.92 -7.49
N SER A 121 20.61 -13.59 -8.37
CA SER A 121 19.18 -13.71 -8.13
C SER A 121 18.72 -15.17 -8.19
N GLY A 122 19.25 -15.97 -9.12
CA GLY A 122 18.95 -17.39 -9.27
C GLY A 122 19.50 -18.25 -8.14
N ALA A 123 20.69 -17.97 -7.64
CA ALA A 123 21.26 -18.65 -6.47
C ALA A 123 20.45 -18.36 -5.21
N ARG A 124 20.04 -17.10 -5.00
CA ARG A 124 19.12 -16.71 -3.91
C ARG A 124 17.75 -17.36 -4.08
N ALA A 125 17.21 -17.40 -5.30
CA ALA A 125 15.94 -18.05 -5.59
C ALA A 125 16.04 -19.59 -5.49
N ALA A 126 17.18 -20.21 -5.81
CA ALA A 126 17.38 -21.66 -5.72
C ALA A 126 17.57 -22.12 -4.27
N ASP A 127 18.30 -21.39 -3.45
CA ASP A 127 18.40 -21.64 -2.00
C ASP A 127 17.02 -21.44 -1.36
N LEU A 128 16.29 -20.39 -1.75
CA LEU A 128 14.93 -20.12 -1.32
C LEU A 128 13.95 -21.21 -1.80
N THR A 129 14.07 -21.63 -3.07
CA THR A 129 13.24 -22.69 -3.66
C THR A 129 13.55 -24.03 -3.02
N ALA A 130 14.80 -24.32 -2.67
CA ALA A 130 15.18 -25.54 -1.96
C ALA A 130 14.64 -25.55 -0.53
N VAL A 131 14.65 -24.44 0.17
CA VAL A 131 14.01 -24.27 1.49
C VAL A 131 12.49 -24.39 1.37
N LEU A 132 11.88 -23.74 0.38
CA LEU A 132 10.44 -23.80 0.12
C LEU A 132 9.99 -25.17 -0.38
N ASP A 133 10.77 -25.87 -1.21
CA ASP A 133 10.44 -27.21 -1.68
C ASP A 133 10.64 -28.27 -0.60
N ARG A 134 11.63 -28.09 0.27
CA ARG A 134 11.79 -28.91 1.47
C ARG A 134 10.61 -28.70 2.41
N HIS A 135 10.16 -27.45 2.51
CA HIS A 135 9.00 -27.07 3.31
C HIS A 135 7.69 -27.59 2.70
N ARG A 136 7.47 -27.47 1.37
CA ARG A 136 6.29 -28.04 0.70
C ARG A 136 6.17 -29.54 0.93
N ARG A 137 7.27 -30.26 0.97
CA ARG A 137 7.26 -31.71 1.28
C ARG A 137 6.87 -31.98 2.72
N LEU A 138 7.35 -31.16 3.66
CA LEU A 138 6.99 -31.28 5.08
C LEU A 138 5.52 -30.90 5.36
N VAL A 139 4.97 -29.92 4.64
CA VAL A 139 3.56 -29.48 4.78
C VAL A 139 2.61 -30.44 4.06
N ALA A 140 3.00 -31.05 2.94
CA ALA A 140 2.21 -32.07 2.25
C ALA A 140 2.04 -33.32 3.13
N ASP A 141 3.05 -33.68 3.93
CA ASP A 141 3.02 -34.82 4.84
C ASP A 141 2.26 -34.53 6.16
N ALA A 142 2.06 -33.23 6.52
CA ALA A 142 1.48 -32.85 7.81
C ALA A 142 -0.06 -32.63 7.80
N GLY A 143 -0.74 -32.72 6.65
CA GLY A 143 -2.23 -32.71 6.56
C GLY A 143 -2.97 -31.56 7.24
N GLY A 144 -2.30 -30.49 7.61
CA GLY A 144 -2.83 -29.38 8.40
C GLY A 144 -2.91 -28.06 7.66
N GLY A 145 -4.07 -27.42 7.65
CA GLY A 145 -4.41 -26.16 6.97
C GLY A 145 -3.72 -24.89 7.48
N GLY A 146 -2.47 -24.97 7.96
CA GLY A 146 -1.66 -23.82 8.34
C GLY A 146 -1.00 -23.17 7.12
N THR A 147 -0.96 -21.84 7.07
CA THR A 147 -0.24 -21.08 6.05
C THR A 147 1.23 -21.50 6.04
N GLY A 148 1.81 -21.78 4.86
CA GLY A 148 3.20 -22.16 4.68
C GLY A 148 4.23 -21.24 5.36
N LEU A 149 3.79 -20.05 5.72
CA LEU A 149 4.57 -19.01 6.39
C LEU A 149 4.97 -19.40 7.83
N GLY A 150 4.05 -20.01 8.62
CA GLY A 150 4.35 -20.42 10.00
C GLY A 150 5.53 -21.39 10.08
N ALA A 151 5.56 -22.40 9.23
CA ALA A 151 6.63 -23.36 9.22
C ALA A 151 7.96 -22.81 8.63
N VAL A 152 7.90 -21.82 7.71
CA VAL A 152 9.10 -21.09 7.30
C VAL A 152 9.68 -20.32 8.47
N LEU A 153 8.85 -19.65 9.26
CA LEU A 153 9.29 -18.91 10.44
C LEU A 153 9.87 -19.85 11.53
N GLU A 154 9.28 -21.01 11.75
CA GLU A 154 9.80 -22.01 12.70
C GLU A 154 11.17 -22.53 12.27
N LEU A 155 11.34 -22.88 10.98
CA LEU A 155 12.61 -23.36 10.45
C LEU A 155 13.71 -22.31 10.59
N VAL A 156 13.42 -21.08 10.17
CA VAL A 156 14.37 -19.96 10.21
C VAL A 156 14.65 -19.52 11.65
N SER A 157 13.63 -19.57 12.53
CA SER A 157 13.83 -19.29 13.97
C SER A 157 14.79 -20.29 14.60
N GLY A 158 14.75 -21.56 14.18
CA GLY A 158 15.72 -22.60 14.59
C GLY A 158 17.15 -22.27 14.13
N ASP A 159 17.33 -21.88 12.87
CA ASP A 159 18.63 -21.56 12.29
C ASP A 159 19.21 -20.24 12.82
N LEU A 160 18.38 -19.24 13.08
CA LEU A 160 18.77 -17.95 13.62
C LEU A 160 18.93 -17.96 15.15
N GLY A 161 18.40 -18.95 15.84
CA GLY A 161 18.32 -18.99 17.30
C GLY A 161 17.55 -17.82 17.91
N MET A 162 16.55 -17.28 17.16
CA MET A 162 15.69 -16.18 17.62
C MET A 162 14.26 -16.34 17.13
N ARG A 163 13.29 -15.93 17.92
CA ARG A 163 11.89 -15.96 17.52
C ARG A 163 11.58 -14.84 16.54
N CYS A 164 10.76 -15.16 15.54
CA CYS A 164 10.33 -14.21 14.52
C CYS A 164 8.80 -14.28 14.34
N TRP A 165 8.17 -13.13 14.17
CA TRP A 165 6.74 -12.97 13.96
C TRP A 165 6.47 -12.10 12.75
N VAL A 166 5.46 -12.43 11.97
CA VAL A 166 4.91 -11.57 10.92
C VAL A 166 3.61 -10.99 11.41
N LEU A 167 3.50 -9.67 11.36
CA LEU A 167 2.33 -8.94 11.80
C LEU A 167 1.78 -8.06 10.67
N ALA A 168 0.47 -7.86 10.69
CA ALA A 168 -0.21 -6.86 9.87
C ALA A 168 -0.03 -5.45 10.48
N PRO A 169 -0.24 -4.39 9.70
CA PRO A 169 -0.14 -3.01 10.19
C PRO A 169 -1.21 -2.65 11.23
N THR A 170 -2.26 -3.44 11.36
CA THR A 170 -3.28 -3.36 12.40
C THR A 170 -2.82 -3.93 13.75
N GLY A 171 -1.72 -4.71 13.76
CA GLY A 171 -1.20 -5.42 14.93
C GLY A 171 -1.59 -6.89 14.98
N ARG A 172 -2.42 -7.36 14.05
CA ARG A 172 -2.82 -8.77 13.97
C ARG A 172 -1.61 -9.66 13.67
N LEU A 173 -1.47 -10.74 14.43
CA LEU A 173 -0.50 -11.79 14.15
C LEU A 173 -0.91 -12.54 12.88
N VAL A 174 -0.04 -12.52 11.87
CA VAL A 174 -0.19 -13.27 10.62
C VAL A 174 0.42 -14.67 10.76
N ALA A 175 1.63 -14.75 11.32
CA ALA A 175 2.33 -16.00 11.59
C ALA A 175 3.43 -15.78 12.62
N GLY A 176 3.73 -16.80 13.41
CA GLY A 176 4.82 -16.80 14.39
C GLY A 176 4.53 -17.70 15.59
N PRO A 177 5.54 -17.95 16.43
CA PRO A 177 5.41 -18.78 17.61
C PRO A 177 4.63 -18.10 18.75
N GLU A 178 3.99 -18.89 19.60
CA GLU A 178 3.41 -18.41 20.86
C GLU A 178 4.49 -18.39 21.98
N PRO A 179 4.42 -17.45 22.94
CA PRO A 179 3.49 -16.33 22.99
C PRO A 179 3.83 -15.25 21.97
N ALA A 180 2.80 -14.64 21.38
CA ALA A 180 2.96 -13.49 20.49
C ALA A 180 3.30 -12.23 21.29
N PRO A 181 4.10 -11.30 20.71
CA PRO A 181 4.35 -9.99 21.31
C PRO A 181 3.08 -9.10 21.23
N ASP A 182 3.10 -7.97 21.95
CA ASP A 182 2.03 -6.96 21.83
C ASP A 182 1.99 -6.36 20.43
N GLY A 183 1.09 -6.90 19.60
CA GLY A 183 0.96 -6.52 18.20
C GLY A 183 0.54 -5.06 18.01
N ALA A 184 -0.27 -4.50 18.89
CA ALA A 184 -0.75 -3.13 18.79
C ALA A 184 0.38 -2.12 19.04
N ASP A 185 1.23 -2.38 20.04
CA ASP A 185 2.40 -1.55 20.33
C ASP A 185 3.43 -1.64 19.21
N LEU A 186 3.71 -2.85 18.70
CA LEU A 186 4.63 -3.07 17.58
C LEU A 186 4.14 -2.43 16.27
N ALA A 187 2.84 -2.53 15.96
CA ALA A 187 2.26 -1.89 14.79
C ALA A 187 2.37 -0.37 14.86
N ARG A 188 2.07 0.23 16.01
CA ARG A 188 2.26 1.66 16.22
C ARG A 188 3.72 2.08 16.02
N ALA A 189 4.67 1.32 16.58
CA ALA A 189 6.09 1.56 16.41
C ALA A 189 6.53 1.43 14.96
N PHE A 190 6.01 0.44 14.21
CA PHE A 190 6.26 0.25 12.79
C PHE A 190 5.73 1.42 11.95
N LEU A 191 4.46 1.80 12.16
CA LEU A 191 3.79 2.85 11.39
C LEU A 191 4.43 4.23 11.58
N THR A 192 4.94 4.53 12.79
CA THR A 192 5.54 5.83 13.12
C THR A 192 7.06 5.87 12.95
N ALA A 193 7.71 4.77 12.61
CA ALA A 193 9.17 4.71 12.47
C ALA A 193 9.68 5.64 11.37
N ARG A 194 10.70 6.45 11.62
CA ARG A 194 11.37 7.26 10.59
C ARG A 194 12.19 6.40 9.64
N ARG A 195 12.86 5.38 10.18
CA ARG A 195 13.69 4.42 9.42
C ARG A 195 13.46 3.01 9.94
N LEU A 196 13.59 2.03 9.06
CA LEU A 196 13.58 0.62 9.36
C LEU A 196 14.85 -0.02 8.75
N PRO A 197 15.42 -1.08 9.34
CA PRO A 197 14.93 -1.70 10.59
C PRO A 197 15.19 -0.84 11.83
N ARG A 198 14.40 -1.07 12.90
CA ARG A 198 14.58 -0.40 14.19
C ARG A 198 14.24 -1.32 15.35
N PRO A 199 14.93 -1.21 16.50
CA PRO A 199 14.57 -1.91 17.72
C PRO A 199 13.36 -1.25 18.41
N HIS A 200 12.50 -2.08 19.02
CA HIS A 200 11.38 -1.66 19.86
C HIS A 200 10.94 -2.79 20.79
N ALA A 201 10.81 -2.51 22.08
CA ALA A 201 10.29 -3.44 23.09
C ALA A 201 10.92 -4.86 23.05
N GLY A 202 12.24 -4.94 22.85
CA GLY A 202 12.99 -6.21 22.83
C GLY A 202 12.91 -6.98 21.51
N VAL A 203 12.29 -6.42 20.48
CA VAL A 203 12.28 -6.95 19.11
C VAL A 203 12.78 -5.90 18.14
N SER A 204 13.20 -6.33 16.95
CA SER A 204 13.57 -5.46 15.84
C SER A 204 12.57 -5.61 14.69
N LEU A 205 12.09 -4.46 14.18
CA LEU A 205 11.06 -4.36 13.16
C LEU A 205 11.67 -4.19 11.78
N PHE A 206 11.25 -5.00 10.81
CA PHE A 206 11.70 -4.96 9.41
C PHE A 206 10.49 -4.79 8.48
N PRO A 207 10.57 -3.96 7.42
CA PRO A 207 9.53 -3.88 6.40
C PRO A 207 9.56 -5.15 5.54
N VAL A 208 8.39 -5.58 5.07
CA VAL A 208 8.27 -6.76 4.20
C VAL A 208 8.32 -6.35 2.72
N ALA A 209 7.47 -5.45 2.26
CA ALA A 209 7.43 -5.04 0.86
C ALA A 209 8.40 -3.90 0.49
N GLY A 210 9.15 -3.37 1.46
CA GLY A 210 10.15 -2.33 1.26
C GLY A 210 9.60 -0.89 1.23
N GLU A 211 10.48 0.08 0.91
CA GLU A 211 10.19 1.52 1.06
C GLU A 211 9.14 2.07 0.08
N ALA A 212 8.87 1.37 -1.02
CA ALA A 212 7.93 1.83 -2.05
C ALA A 212 6.45 1.60 -1.68
N THR A 213 6.16 0.74 -0.71
CA THR A 213 4.81 0.42 -0.26
C THR A 213 4.47 1.23 0.99
N PRO A 214 3.30 1.91 1.03
CA PRO A 214 2.84 2.58 2.25
C PRO A 214 2.74 1.59 3.41
N ARG A 215 3.24 1.96 4.58
CA ARG A 215 3.30 1.06 5.74
C ARG A 215 1.95 0.56 6.21
N VAL A 216 0.91 1.35 6.03
CA VAL A 216 -0.48 0.95 6.35
C VAL A 216 -0.99 -0.18 5.45
N ALA A 217 -0.35 -0.41 4.30
CA ALA A 217 -0.66 -1.48 3.37
C ALA A 217 0.39 -2.61 3.38
N ASP A 218 1.40 -2.55 4.25
CA ASP A 218 2.48 -3.53 4.31
C ASP A 218 2.45 -4.36 5.60
N TRP A 219 2.82 -5.63 5.52
CA TRP A 219 3.15 -6.42 6.70
C TRP A 219 4.53 -6.05 7.21
N PHE A 220 4.83 -6.42 8.42
CA PHE A 220 6.17 -6.28 8.97
C PHE A 220 6.63 -7.53 9.70
N LEU A 221 7.94 -7.73 9.70
CA LEU A 221 8.60 -8.81 10.41
C LEU A 221 9.14 -8.25 11.73
N ALA A 222 8.83 -8.89 12.84
CA ALA A 222 9.40 -8.62 14.16
C ALA A 222 10.32 -9.77 14.53
N CYS A 223 11.58 -9.49 14.85
CA CYS A 223 12.58 -10.49 15.24
C CYS A 223 13.10 -10.18 16.64
N GLU A 224 13.20 -11.18 17.49
CA GLU A 224 13.70 -11.05 18.87
C GLU A 224 15.12 -10.51 18.94
N GLY A 225 15.33 -9.49 19.78
CA GLY A 225 16.62 -8.85 20.02
C GLY A 225 16.74 -7.48 19.37
N ASP A 226 17.85 -6.78 19.68
CA ASP A 226 18.15 -5.45 19.19
C ASP A 226 19.03 -5.51 17.92
N VAL A 227 18.54 -5.01 16.80
CA VAL A 227 19.24 -5.00 15.50
C VAL A 227 20.56 -4.23 15.55
N ASP A 228 20.69 -3.28 16.45
CA ASP A 228 21.93 -2.48 16.58
C ASP A 228 23.07 -3.32 17.18
N ASP A 229 22.74 -4.32 17.98
CA ASP A 229 23.69 -5.27 18.58
C ASP A 229 24.01 -6.48 17.69
N TRP A 230 23.33 -6.64 16.53
CA TRP A 230 23.50 -7.82 15.70
C TRP A 230 24.73 -7.75 14.80
N SER A 231 25.31 -8.93 14.52
CA SER A 231 26.29 -9.06 13.46
C SER A 231 25.71 -8.73 12.08
N ALA A 232 26.56 -8.36 11.14
CA ALA A 232 26.14 -8.09 9.76
C ALA A 232 25.44 -9.30 9.11
N GLU A 233 25.89 -10.52 9.45
CA GLU A 233 25.28 -11.76 8.96
C GLU A 233 23.87 -11.96 9.49
N ARG A 234 23.64 -11.73 10.80
CA ARG A 234 22.32 -11.87 11.41
C ARG A 234 21.33 -10.85 10.83
N ARG A 235 21.79 -9.60 10.60
CA ARG A 235 20.96 -8.57 9.92
C ARG A 235 20.62 -8.97 8.50
N ALA A 236 21.57 -9.52 7.74
CA ALA A 236 21.35 -9.98 6.39
C ALA A 236 20.31 -11.11 6.33
N LEU A 237 20.39 -12.08 7.23
CA LEU A 237 19.43 -13.18 7.33
C LEU A 237 18.01 -12.70 7.67
N ALA A 238 17.85 -11.75 8.60
CA ALA A 238 16.54 -11.18 8.91
C ALA A 238 15.95 -10.40 7.70
N THR A 239 16.80 -9.68 6.95
CA THR A 239 16.38 -9.00 5.71
C THR A 239 15.96 -10.01 4.63
N GLU A 240 16.67 -11.13 4.52
CA GLU A 240 16.32 -12.21 3.60
C GLU A 240 15.00 -12.87 4.00
N LEU A 241 14.78 -13.12 5.30
CA LEU A 241 13.50 -13.60 5.82
C LEU A 241 12.34 -12.63 5.47
N ALA A 242 12.54 -11.33 5.63
CA ALA A 242 11.54 -10.34 5.21
C ALA A 242 11.21 -10.45 3.72
N SER A 243 12.22 -10.70 2.87
CA SER A 243 12.03 -10.93 1.43
C SER A 243 11.25 -12.21 1.12
N ILE A 244 11.46 -13.26 1.91
CA ILE A 244 10.68 -14.51 1.82
C ILE A 244 9.21 -14.25 2.17
N VAL A 245 8.97 -13.53 3.26
CA VAL A 245 7.62 -13.13 3.68
C VAL A 245 6.94 -12.29 2.59
N ALA A 246 7.66 -11.38 1.94
CA ALA A 246 7.16 -10.59 0.82
C ALA A 246 6.72 -11.48 -0.36
N LEU A 247 7.51 -12.48 -0.69
CA LEU A 247 7.19 -13.43 -1.76
C LEU A 247 5.95 -14.27 -1.44
N GLU A 248 5.84 -14.77 -0.20
CA GLU A 248 4.65 -15.53 0.21
C GLU A 248 3.40 -14.66 0.26
N ARG A 249 3.51 -13.41 0.68
CA ARG A 249 2.43 -12.44 0.60
C ARG A 249 1.99 -12.20 -0.84
N ALA A 250 2.94 -11.95 -1.76
CA ALA A 250 2.64 -11.76 -3.18
C ALA A 250 1.93 -12.99 -3.77
N ARG A 251 2.33 -14.22 -3.38
CA ARG A 251 1.65 -15.46 -3.79
C ARG A 251 0.24 -15.58 -3.23
N LEU A 252 0.02 -15.15 -2.00
CA LEU A 252 -1.33 -15.09 -1.42
C LEU A 252 -2.19 -14.08 -2.19
N ASP A 253 -1.65 -12.92 -2.52
CA ASP A 253 -2.30 -11.90 -3.32
C ASP A 253 -2.60 -12.41 -4.75
N ASP A 254 -1.68 -13.16 -5.38
CA ASP A 254 -1.88 -13.77 -6.69
C ASP A 254 -2.95 -14.87 -6.66
N ARG A 255 -2.97 -15.75 -5.65
CA ARG A 255 -4.06 -16.73 -5.47
C ARG A 255 -5.41 -16.04 -5.26
N LEU A 256 -5.41 -14.90 -4.57
CA LEU A 256 -6.58 -14.06 -4.41
C LEU A 256 -6.93 -13.30 -5.71
N SER A 257 -6.00 -13.14 -6.66
CA SER A 257 -6.22 -12.38 -7.90
C SER A 257 -7.19 -13.07 -8.86
N VAL A 258 -7.27 -14.41 -8.87
CA VAL A 258 -8.29 -15.14 -9.64
C VAL A 258 -9.68 -14.89 -9.06
N GLY A 259 -9.83 -15.01 -7.74
CA GLY A 259 -11.03 -14.58 -7.02
C GLY A 259 -11.25 -13.07 -7.11
N GLY A 260 -10.19 -12.28 -7.16
CA GLY A 260 -10.23 -10.82 -7.29
C GLY A 260 -10.82 -10.32 -8.61
N ARG A 261 -10.67 -11.06 -9.71
CA ARG A 261 -11.34 -10.71 -10.98
C ARG A 261 -12.84 -10.94 -10.89
N LEU A 262 -13.27 -12.06 -10.30
CA LEU A 262 -14.69 -12.33 -10.05
C LEU A 262 -15.29 -11.32 -9.08
N ALA A 263 -14.56 -10.99 -8.01
CA ALA A 263 -14.92 -9.95 -7.05
C ALA A 263 -15.08 -8.57 -7.71
N GLN A 264 -14.11 -8.19 -8.54
CA GLN A 264 -14.14 -6.94 -9.29
C GLN A 264 -15.33 -6.87 -10.27
N GLU A 265 -15.61 -7.97 -10.95
CA GLU A 265 -16.76 -8.07 -11.85
C GLU A 265 -18.08 -7.97 -11.09
N LEU A 266 -18.21 -8.68 -9.97
CA LEU A 266 -19.41 -8.62 -9.13
C LEU A 266 -19.67 -7.21 -8.60
N VAL A 267 -18.65 -6.53 -8.06
CA VAL A 267 -18.79 -5.15 -7.57
C VAL A 267 -19.23 -4.20 -8.70
N ARG A 268 -18.68 -4.36 -9.91
CA ARG A 268 -19.09 -3.56 -11.08
C ARG A 268 -20.53 -3.84 -11.49
N LEU A 269 -20.95 -5.10 -11.51
CA LEU A 269 -22.32 -5.48 -11.86
C LEU A 269 -23.34 -4.92 -10.86
N VAL A 270 -23.06 -5.00 -9.57
CA VAL A 270 -23.87 -4.40 -8.53
C VAL A 270 -24.00 -2.88 -8.74
N ALA A 271 -22.90 -2.20 -9.02
CA ALA A 271 -22.90 -0.75 -9.28
C ALA A 271 -23.63 -0.39 -10.60
N ALA A 272 -23.54 -1.23 -11.64
CA ALA A 272 -24.20 -1.04 -12.94
C ALA A 272 -25.70 -1.40 -12.92
N ALA A 273 -26.28 -1.73 -11.76
CA ALA A 273 -27.69 -2.11 -11.62
C ALA A 273 -28.08 -3.39 -12.38
N ALA A 274 -27.18 -4.36 -12.46
CA ALA A 274 -27.51 -5.69 -12.98
C ALA A 274 -28.66 -6.32 -12.17
N GLY A 275 -29.48 -7.14 -12.83
CA GLY A 275 -30.61 -7.80 -12.19
C GLY A 275 -30.17 -8.82 -11.12
N ALA A 276 -31.09 -9.14 -10.21
CA ALA A 276 -30.83 -10.15 -9.16
C ALA A 276 -30.44 -11.53 -9.75
N GLU A 277 -30.97 -11.86 -10.92
CA GLU A 277 -30.65 -13.11 -11.65
C GLU A 277 -29.20 -13.19 -12.14
N GLU A 278 -28.53 -12.04 -12.33
CA GLU A 278 -27.12 -11.98 -12.71
C GLU A 278 -26.22 -11.91 -11.48
N ILE A 279 -26.66 -11.29 -10.39
CA ILE A 279 -25.88 -11.07 -9.16
C ILE A 279 -25.79 -12.35 -8.34
N ALA A 280 -26.91 -13.09 -8.15
CA ALA A 280 -26.95 -14.26 -7.27
C ALA A 280 -25.95 -15.37 -7.66
N PRO A 281 -25.82 -15.80 -8.92
CA PRO A 281 -24.81 -16.81 -9.28
C PRO A 281 -23.37 -16.35 -9.08
N ARG A 282 -23.10 -15.04 -9.19
CA ARG A 282 -21.77 -14.48 -9.00
C ARG A 282 -21.40 -14.32 -7.53
N LEU A 283 -22.38 -14.10 -6.64
CA LEU A 283 -22.18 -14.20 -5.20
C LEU A 283 -21.72 -15.61 -4.83
N GLU A 284 -22.41 -16.63 -5.30
CA GLU A 284 -22.07 -18.03 -5.04
C GLU A 284 -20.68 -18.41 -5.59
N LEU A 285 -20.36 -18.00 -6.83
CA LEU A 285 -19.02 -18.18 -7.40
C LEU A 285 -17.91 -17.45 -6.61
N SER A 286 -18.28 -16.39 -5.92
CA SER A 286 -17.38 -15.64 -5.03
C SER A 286 -17.31 -16.22 -3.62
N GLY A 287 -18.01 -17.33 -3.35
CA GLY A 287 -18.06 -18.00 -2.07
C GLY A 287 -19.00 -17.37 -1.03
N LEU A 288 -19.96 -16.55 -1.49
CA LEU A 288 -20.98 -15.92 -0.66
C LEU A 288 -22.34 -16.59 -0.91
N ASP A 289 -23.12 -16.78 0.14
CA ASP A 289 -24.47 -17.33 0.04
C ASP A 289 -25.47 -16.22 -0.38
N ALA A 290 -26.05 -16.32 -1.58
CA ALA A 290 -26.99 -15.34 -2.10
C ALA A 290 -28.28 -15.20 -1.26
N ALA A 291 -28.61 -16.17 -0.40
CA ALA A 291 -29.75 -16.10 0.52
C ALA A 291 -29.43 -15.31 1.79
N SER A 292 -28.18 -15.02 2.03
CA SER A 292 -27.71 -14.26 3.19
C SER A 292 -27.99 -12.75 3.07
N ARG A 293 -27.68 -12.02 4.14
CA ARG A 293 -27.71 -10.56 4.16
C ARG A 293 -26.30 -10.00 3.98
N PHE A 294 -26.23 -8.78 3.48
CA PHE A 294 -24.98 -8.14 3.12
C PHE A 294 -24.93 -6.70 3.61
N ALA A 295 -23.72 -6.25 3.97
CA ALA A 295 -23.41 -4.83 4.08
C ALA A 295 -22.36 -4.45 3.01
N ALA A 296 -22.42 -3.23 2.53
CA ALA A 296 -21.38 -2.65 1.71
C ALA A 296 -20.48 -1.74 2.55
N VAL A 297 -19.18 -1.78 2.28
CA VAL A 297 -18.20 -0.87 2.87
C VAL A 297 -17.45 -0.20 1.74
N ALA A 298 -17.43 1.14 1.72
CA ALA A 298 -16.68 1.92 0.75
C ALA A 298 -15.55 2.68 1.44
N ALA A 299 -14.36 2.70 0.86
CA ALA A 299 -13.20 3.39 1.40
C ALA A 299 -12.51 4.25 0.35
N SER A 300 -11.93 5.38 0.77
CA SER A 300 -11.04 6.21 -0.05
C SER A 300 -9.87 6.72 0.79
N GLY A 301 -8.70 6.81 0.16
CA GLY A 301 -7.50 7.42 0.74
C GLY A 301 -7.29 8.81 0.16
N GLY A 302 -6.84 9.77 0.98
CA GLY A 302 -6.64 11.18 0.57
C GLY A 302 -5.41 11.42 -0.31
N GLY A 303 -5.17 10.57 -1.32
CA GLY A 303 -4.04 10.69 -2.26
C GLY A 303 -2.74 9.98 -1.82
N ALA A 304 -2.68 9.49 -0.58
CA ALA A 304 -1.51 8.75 -0.06
C ALA A 304 -1.53 7.26 -0.42
N LEU A 305 -2.69 6.72 -0.76
CA LEU A 305 -2.89 5.30 -1.09
C LEU A 305 -3.36 5.15 -2.53
N ARG A 306 -2.67 4.31 -3.30
CA ARG A 306 -3.13 3.88 -4.62
C ARG A 306 -4.34 2.94 -4.47
N PRO A 307 -5.21 2.84 -5.49
CA PRO A 307 -6.41 2.00 -5.40
C PRO A 307 -6.15 0.54 -4.97
N GLY A 308 -5.07 -0.06 -5.45
CA GLY A 308 -4.67 -1.42 -5.04
C GLY A 308 -4.25 -1.52 -3.57
N GLU A 309 -3.56 -0.51 -3.06
CA GLU A 309 -3.15 -0.42 -1.64
C GLU A 309 -4.37 -0.19 -0.75
N LEU A 310 -5.28 0.67 -1.18
CA LEU A 310 -6.54 0.92 -0.48
C LEU A 310 -7.39 -0.34 -0.36
N ARG A 311 -7.48 -1.14 -1.44
CA ARG A 311 -8.15 -2.44 -1.43
C ARG A 311 -7.50 -3.41 -0.44
N ALA A 312 -6.17 -3.45 -0.39
CA ALA A 312 -5.43 -4.29 0.54
C ALA A 312 -5.68 -3.88 2.01
N VAL A 313 -5.65 -2.57 2.29
CA VAL A 313 -5.97 -2.02 3.62
C VAL A 313 -7.39 -2.38 4.04
N LEU A 314 -8.37 -2.18 3.16
CA LEU A 314 -9.76 -2.54 3.46
C LEU A 314 -9.93 -4.04 3.70
N GLY A 315 -9.24 -4.87 2.92
CA GLY A 315 -9.23 -6.32 3.10
C GLY A 315 -8.63 -6.76 4.43
N GLU A 316 -7.56 -6.12 4.88
CA GLU A 316 -6.93 -6.38 6.17
C GLU A 316 -7.86 -5.99 7.33
N VAL A 317 -8.44 -4.80 7.27
CA VAL A 317 -9.38 -4.30 8.30
C VAL A 317 -10.61 -5.22 8.43
N LEU A 318 -11.21 -5.62 7.31
CA LEU A 318 -12.36 -6.53 7.31
C LEU A 318 -12.00 -7.96 7.70
N GLY A 319 -10.76 -8.38 7.45
CA GLY A 319 -10.23 -9.69 7.84
C GLY A 319 -10.05 -9.86 9.36
N GLU A 320 -10.07 -8.78 10.13
CA GLU A 320 -10.03 -8.81 11.59
C GLU A 320 -11.38 -9.02 12.24
N VAL A 321 -12.47 -8.83 11.48
CA VAL A 321 -13.82 -8.95 12.00
C VAL A 321 -14.18 -10.43 12.19
N PRO A 322 -14.44 -10.89 13.44
CA PRO A 322 -14.74 -12.29 13.70
C PRO A 322 -16.02 -12.74 12.99
N ALA A 323 -16.03 -13.98 12.51
CA ALA A 323 -17.19 -14.61 11.86
C ALA A 323 -17.74 -13.88 10.64
N VAL A 324 -16.92 -13.05 9.98
CA VAL A 324 -17.22 -12.52 8.65
C VAL A 324 -16.55 -13.45 7.63
N PRO A 325 -17.30 -14.05 6.69
CA PRO A 325 -16.72 -14.73 5.54
C PRO A 325 -15.83 -13.76 4.77
N ARG A 326 -14.91 -14.29 3.96
CA ARG A 326 -14.02 -13.44 3.17
C ARG A 326 -14.82 -12.41 2.37
N PRO A 327 -14.57 -11.09 2.57
CA PRO A 327 -15.30 -10.06 1.85
C PRO A 327 -14.96 -10.10 0.37
N VAL A 328 -15.93 -9.79 -0.49
CA VAL A 328 -15.70 -9.56 -1.92
C VAL A 328 -15.26 -8.12 -2.11
N LEU A 329 -14.02 -7.93 -2.55
CA LEU A 329 -13.37 -6.63 -2.67
C LEU A 329 -13.17 -6.23 -4.14
N GLY A 330 -13.66 -5.06 -4.52
CA GLY A 330 -13.46 -4.48 -5.85
C GLY A 330 -13.11 -3.00 -5.78
N LEU A 331 -12.85 -2.43 -6.94
CA LEU A 331 -12.59 -1.00 -7.14
C LEU A 331 -13.69 -0.40 -8.01
N LEU A 332 -14.25 0.72 -7.57
CA LEU A 332 -15.10 1.58 -8.37
C LEU A 332 -14.43 2.94 -8.46
N ASP A 333 -13.97 3.30 -9.66
CA ASP A 333 -13.11 4.45 -9.86
C ASP A 333 -11.84 4.35 -9.00
N GLU A 334 -11.63 5.28 -8.07
CA GLU A 334 -10.50 5.27 -7.10
C GLU A 334 -10.91 4.81 -5.70
N GLU A 335 -12.13 4.28 -5.54
CA GLU A 335 -12.67 3.81 -4.26
C GLU A 335 -12.56 2.30 -4.14
N ALA A 336 -12.18 1.80 -2.98
CA ALA A 336 -12.30 0.39 -2.67
C ALA A 336 -13.69 0.12 -2.10
N VAL A 337 -14.36 -0.90 -2.65
CA VAL A 337 -15.69 -1.33 -2.21
C VAL A 337 -15.64 -2.80 -1.82
N ALA A 338 -16.17 -3.11 -0.65
CA ALA A 338 -16.33 -4.46 -0.14
C ALA A 338 -17.81 -4.82 -0.01
N LEU A 339 -18.17 -6.02 -0.45
CA LEU A 339 -19.43 -6.66 -0.11
C LEU A 339 -19.16 -7.68 0.99
N VAL A 340 -19.80 -7.51 2.11
CA VAL A 340 -19.56 -8.29 3.33
C VAL A 340 -20.85 -9.08 3.64
N GLN A 341 -20.76 -10.40 3.67
CA GLN A 341 -21.84 -11.24 4.16
C GLN A 341 -21.94 -11.10 5.67
N VAL A 342 -23.14 -10.86 6.18
CA VAL A 342 -23.39 -10.59 7.59
C VAL A 342 -24.39 -11.56 8.14
N ASP A 343 -24.00 -12.31 9.16
CA ASP A 343 -24.92 -13.22 9.87
C ASP A 343 -25.68 -12.45 10.96
N GLY A 344 -27.00 -12.40 10.83
CA GLY A 344 -27.89 -11.75 11.79
C GLY A 344 -28.25 -10.29 11.45
N ALA A 345 -29.46 -9.89 11.81
CA ALA A 345 -29.93 -8.53 11.69
C ALA A 345 -29.39 -7.67 12.85
N GLY A 346 -28.89 -6.46 12.54
CA GLY A 346 -28.45 -5.48 13.56
C GLY A 346 -26.99 -5.58 13.99
N ARG A 347 -26.15 -6.27 13.23
CA ARG A 347 -24.69 -6.29 13.47
C ARG A 347 -24.08 -4.92 13.19
N ASP A 348 -23.33 -4.39 14.15
CA ASP A 348 -22.61 -3.11 14.00
C ASP A 348 -21.24 -3.31 13.35
N LEU A 349 -21.21 -3.53 12.03
CA LEU A 349 -19.97 -3.71 11.27
C LEU A 349 -19.05 -2.49 11.40
N ALA A 350 -19.59 -1.27 11.46
CA ALA A 350 -18.79 -0.05 11.61
C ALA A 350 -18.05 -0.03 12.96
N GLY A 351 -18.75 -0.38 14.05
CA GLY A 351 -18.13 -0.49 15.37
C GLY A 351 -17.08 -1.62 15.44
N GLU A 352 -17.30 -2.72 14.71
CA GLU A 352 -16.37 -3.84 14.69
C GLU A 352 -15.08 -3.57 13.92
N ILE A 353 -15.11 -2.75 12.84
CA ILE A 353 -13.92 -2.36 12.07
C ILE A 353 -13.17 -1.17 12.68
N GLN A 354 -13.81 -0.38 13.55
CA GLN A 354 -13.22 0.84 14.10
C GLN A 354 -11.87 0.59 14.80
N PRO A 355 -11.70 -0.44 15.66
CA PRO A 355 -10.41 -0.68 16.32
C PRO A 355 -9.25 -0.93 15.34
N ALA A 356 -9.50 -1.71 14.27
CA ALA A 356 -8.50 -1.98 13.26
C ALA A 356 -8.12 -0.71 12.45
N LEU A 357 -9.11 0.14 12.17
CA LEU A 357 -8.92 1.42 11.52
C LEU A 357 -8.15 2.41 12.40
N ASP A 358 -8.46 2.47 13.70
CA ASP A 358 -7.78 3.32 14.67
C ASP A 358 -6.29 2.93 14.82
N ALA A 359 -5.99 1.63 14.72
CA ALA A 359 -4.62 1.13 14.73
C ALA A 359 -3.80 1.66 13.55
N LEU A 360 -4.42 1.92 12.39
CA LEU A 360 -3.76 2.45 11.20
C LEU A 360 -3.57 3.98 11.23
N ALA A 361 -4.31 4.70 12.07
CA ALA A 361 -4.30 6.17 12.12
C ALA A 361 -2.89 6.80 12.26
N PRO A 362 -1.95 6.25 13.08
CA PRO A 362 -0.60 6.78 13.17
C PRO A 362 0.18 6.80 11.85
N GLY A 363 -0.08 5.82 10.98
CA GLY A 363 0.58 5.72 9.66
C GLY A 363 -0.04 6.63 8.59
N LEU A 364 -1.22 7.20 8.84
CA LEU A 364 -1.98 8.05 7.92
C LEU A 364 -1.89 9.54 8.26
N ALA A 365 -1.32 9.91 9.41
CA ALA A 365 -1.31 11.29 9.94
C ALA A 365 -0.63 12.34 9.02
N GLY A 366 0.13 11.94 8.00
CA GLY A 366 0.80 12.85 7.06
C GLY A 366 0.31 12.79 5.61
N GLY A 367 -0.68 11.93 5.28
CA GLY A 367 -0.96 11.54 3.89
C GLY A 367 -2.42 11.67 3.41
N GLY A 368 -3.28 12.46 4.07
CA GLY A 368 -4.63 12.73 3.55
C GLY A 368 -5.75 11.83 4.09
N GLY A 369 -5.45 10.95 5.05
CA GLY A 369 -6.45 10.20 5.79
C GLY A 369 -7.11 9.03 5.04
N LEU A 370 -7.90 8.25 5.79
CA LEU A 370 -8.72 7.14 5.30
C LEU A 370 -10.19 7.41 5.69
N ALA A 371 -11.03 7.59 4.69
CA ALA A 371 -12.47 7.79 4.85
C ALA A 371 -13.22 6.48 4.51
N VAL A 372 -14.05 6.01 5.42
CA VAL A 372 -14.81 4.78 5.31
C VAL A 372 -16.30 5.05 5.51
N GLY A 373 -17.12 4.47 4.66
CA GLY A 373 -18.57 4.48 4.81
C GLY A 373 -19.11 3.07 4.87
N VAL A 374 -20.09 2.84 5.74
CA VAL A 374 -20.71 1.53 5.97
C VAL A 374 -22.22 1.65 5.76
N SER A 375 -22.79 0.78 4.90
CA SER A 375 -24.23 0.72 4.63
C SER A 375 -25.01 0.02 5.74
N ASP A 376 -26.33 0.08 5.62
CA ASP A 376 -27.21 -0.86 6.31
C ASP A 376 -27.04 -2.30 5.80
N VAL A 377 -27.59 -3.26 6.56
CA VAL A 377 -27.58 -4.70 6.22
C VAL A 377 -28.81 -5.04 5.40
N VAL A 378 -28.59 -5.41 4.13
CA VAL A 378 -29.64 -5.61 3.13
C VAL A 378 -29.63 -7.03 2.55
N PRO A 379 -30.71 -7.52 1.93
CA PRO A 379 -30.70 -8.74 1.12
C PRO A 379 -29.94 -8.50 -0.21
N ALA A 380 -29.51 -9.59 -0.86
CA ALA A 380 -28.74 -9.54 -2.12
C ALA A 380 -29.38 -8.68 -3.22
N GLY A 381 -30.70 -8.65 -3.32
CA GLY A 381 -31.42 -7.83 -4.32
C GLY A 381 -31.31 -6.31 -4.11
N GLU A 382 -30.88 -5.86 -2.93
CA GLU A 382 -30.74 -4.45 -2.56
C GLU A 382 -29.28 -3.99 -2.50
N LEU A 383 -28.33 -4.83 -2.86
CA LEU A 383 -26.89 -4.56 -2.80
C LEU A 383 -26.48 -3.25 -3.51
N ARG A 384 -27.13 -2.89 -4.61
CA ARG A 384 -26.87 -1.61 -5.27
C ARG A 384 -27.12 -0.43 -4.34
N GLY A 385 -28.27 -0.42 -3.67
CA GLY A 385 -28.61 0.64 -2.72
C GLY A 385 -27.59 0.72 -1.58
N ALA A 386 -27.18 -0.44 -1.06
CA ALA A 386 -26.15 -0.51 -0.03
C ALA A 386 -24.80 0.04 -0.50
N VAL A 387 -24.35 -0.26 -1.71
CA VAL A 387 -23.11 0.29 -2.28
C VAL A 387 -23.19 1.81 -2.41
N GLU A 388 -24.30 2.34 -2.92
CA GLU A 388 -24.48 3.81 -3.03
C GLU A 388 -24.55 4.48 -1.67
N GLU A 389 -25.19 3.86 -0.70
CA GLU A 389 -25.25 4.32 0.69
C GLU A 389 -23.86 4.37 1.33
N ALA A 390 -23.08 3.29 1.23
CA ALA A 390 -21.71 3.23 1.73
C ALA A 390 -20.79 4.28 1.06
N ARG A 391 -20.90 4.44 -0.25
CA ARG A 391 -20.14 5.47 -0.99
C ARG A 391 -20.51 6.87 -0.56
N TYR A 392 -21.79 7.10 -0.27
CA TYR A 392 -22.22 8.40 0.26
C TYR A 392 -21.70 8.64 1.68
N ALA A 393 -21.83 7.68 2.58
CA ALA A 393 -21.28 7.74 3.93
C ALA A 393 -19.77 8.03 3.91
N ARG A 394 -19.03 7.36 3.01
CA ARG A 394 -17.60 7.62 2.79
C ARG A 394 -17.33 9.06 2.34
N ARG A 395 -18.15 9.66 1.43
CA ARG A 395 -17.99 11.07 1.04
C ARG A 395 -18.14 12.02 2.23
N LEU A 396 -19.07 11.75 3.14
CA LEU A 396 -19.21 12.50 4.39
C LEU A 396 -18.01 12.32 5.30
N ALA A 397 -17.51 11.09 5.41
CA ALA A 397 -16.30 10.80 6.18
C ALA A 397 -15.08 11.58 5.64
N ALA A 398 -14.92 11.67 4.31
CA ALA A 398 -13.83 12.40 3.66
C ALA A 398 -13.86 13.92 3.93
N GLY A 399 -15.02 14.48 4.25
CA GLY A 399 -15.16 15.89 4.64
C GLY A 399 -14.79 16.19 6.10
N ARG A 400 -14.53 15.18 6.92
CA ARG A 400 -14.15 15.34 8.34
C ARG A 400 -12.63 15.40 8.49
N ALA A 401 -12.12 16.33 9.29
CA ALA A 401 -10.69 16.51 9.54
C ALA A 401 -10.17 15.44 10.55
N SER A 402 -10.03 14.20 10.11
CA SER A 402 -9.48 13.08 10.90
C SER A 402 -8.59 12.21 10.05
N PRO A 403 -7.47 11.66 10.58
CA PRO A 403 -6.64 10.69 9.86
C PRO A 403 -7.41 9.42 9.45
N VAL A 404 -8.41 9.04 10.24
CA VAL A 404 -9.35 7.96 9.95
C VAL A 404 -10.74 8.42 10.36
N CYS A 405 -11.70 8.21 9.46
CA CYS A 405 -13.09 8.54 9.76
C CYS A 405 -14.01 7.46 9.19
N VAL A 406 -14.87 6.91 10.04
CA VAL A 406 -15.95 6.01 9.66
C VAL A 406 -17.28 6.72 9.82
N VAL A 407 -18.14 6.61 8.81
CA VAL A 407 -19.53 7.11 8.87
C VAL A 407 -20.46 5.94 8.63
N ARG A 408 -21.45 5.80 9.49
CA ARG A 408 -22.45 4.73 9.46
C ARG A 408 -23.70 5.18 8.71
N HIS A 409 -24.45 4.20 8.22
CA HIS A 409 -25.72 4.45 7.54
C HIS A 409 -26.73 5.24 8.40
N ASP A 410 -26.78 4.95 9.71
CA ASP A 410 -27.72 5.58 10.65
C ASP A 410 -27.34 7.04 11.00
N GLU A 411 -26.10 7.46 10.75
CA GLU A 411 -25.69 8.87 10.78
C GLU A 411 -26.21 9.67 9.56
N LEU A 412 -26.70 8.98 8.55
CA LEU A 412 -27.23 9.62 7.34
C LEU A 412 -28.69 10.01 7.57
N ALA A 413 -28.98 11.30 7.51
CA ALA A 413 -30.36 11.73 7.53
C ALA A 413 -31.12 11.17 6.32
N THR A 414 -32.37 10.70 6.49
CA THR A 414 -33.15 10.01 5.46
C THR A 414 -33.24 10.76 4.11
N HIS A 415 -33.34 12.10 4.15
CA HIS A 415 -33.34 12.93 2.95
C HIS A 415 -32.01 12.93 2.20
N VAL A 416 -30.90 12.69 2.90
CA VAL A 416 -29.55 12.60 2.34
C VAL A 416 -29.40 11.29 1.54
N LEU A 417 -29.97 10.20 2.02
CA LEU A 417 -30.01 8.93 1.29
C LEU A 417 -30.82 9.03 -0.01
N LEU A 418 -31.96 9.72 0.01
CA LEU A 418 -32.75 9.99 -1.19
C LEU A 418 -31.93 10.78 -2.23
N LEU A 419 -31.12 11.75 -1.79
CA LEU A 419 -30.25 12.53 -2.68
C LEU A 419 -29.09 11.71 -3.23
N ALA A 420 -28.60 10.72 -2.48
CA ALA A 420 -27.51 9.84 -2.94
C ALA A 420 -27.89 9.01 -4.17
N SER A 421 -29.17 8.66 -4.31
CA SER A 421 -29.69 7.90 -5.47
C SER A 421 -29.91 8.74 -6.74
N VAL A 422 -29.81 10.07 -6.64
CA VAL A 422 -29.99 10.99 -7.77
C VAL A 422 -28.67 11.17 -8.54
N PRO A 423 -28.64 11.04 -9.88
CA PRO A 423 -27.45 11.25 -10.69
C PRO A 423 -26.79 12.63 -10.47
N ASP A 424 -25.46 12.71 -10.56
CA ASP A 424 -24.71 13.93 -10.26
C ASP A 424 -25.08 15.13 -11.12
N ASP A 425 -25.36 14.92 -12.39
CA ASP A 425 -25.82 15.95 -13.33
C ASP A 425 -27.18 16.52 -12.92
N VAL A 426 -28.09 15.67 -12.46
CA VAL A 426 -29.42 16.10 -11.95
C VAL A 426 -29.26 16.87 -10.65
N ARG A 427 -28.40 16.40 -9.73
CA ARG A 427 -28.08 17.12 -8.47
C ARG A 427 -27.47 18.48 -8.75
N HIS A 428 -26.52 18.54 -9.66
CA HIS A 428 -25.89 19.80 -10.07
C HIS A 428 -26.90 20.77 -10.66
N MET A 429 -27.72 20.32 -11.61
CA MET A 429 -28.76 21.12 -12.25
C MET A 429 -29.78 21.65 -11.24
N PHE A 430 -30.21 20.81 -10.29
CA PHE A 430 -31.14 21.18 -9.23
C PHE A 430 -30.57 22.29 -8.33
N ARG A 431 -29.31 22.13 -7.89
CA ARG A 431 -28.60 23.10 -7.09
C ARG A 431 -28.39 24.43 -7.81
N VAL A 432 -27.90 24.40 -9.04
CA VAL A 432 -27.66 25.60 -9.86
C VAL A 432 -28.94 26.39 -10.03
N ARG A 433 -30.04 25.73 -10.35
CA ARG A 433 -31.32 26.37 -10.55
C ARG A 433 -31.83 27.14 -9.34
N LEU A 434 -31.58 26.64 -8.14
CA LEU A 434 -32.12 27.20 -6.89
C LEU A 434 -31.14 28.18 -6.18
N LEU A 435 -29.84 27.86 -6.18
CA LEU A 435 -28.86 28.60 -5.38
C LEU A 435 -28.03 29.62 -6.17
N ASP A 436 -27.76 29.38 -7.45
CA ASP A 436 -26.92 30.31 -8.23
C ASP A 436 -27.49 31.71 -8.38
N PRO A 437 -28.80 31.94 -8.51
CA PRO A 437 -29.36 33.29 -8.48
C PRO A 437 -29.02 34.04 -7.16
N LEU A 438 -29.01 33.30 -6.03
CA LEU A 438 -28.70 33.87 -4.72
C LEU A 438 -27.20 34.11 -4.56
N ARG A 439 -26.36 33.18 -4.99
CA ARG A 439 -24.90 33.33 -4.95
C ARG A 439 -24.44 34.50 -5.81
N THR A 440 -24.93 34.58 -7.03
CA THR A 440 -24.62 35.72 -7.93
C THR A 440 -25.03 37.05 -7.32
N TYR A 441 -26.17 37.11 -6.65
CA TYR A 441 -26.61 38.30 -5.96
C TYR A 441 -25.74 38.65 -4.75
N ASP A 442 -25.37 37.64 -3.95
CA ASP A 442 -24.48 37.80 -2.79
C ASP A 442 -23.09 38.28 -3.19
N ASP A 443 -22.54 37.76 -4.32
CA ASP A 443 -21.24 38.20 -4.83
C ASP A 443 -21.21 39.69 -5.18
N VAL A 444 -22.27 40.20 -5.75
CA VAL A 444 -22.40 41.61 -6.17
C VAL A 444 -22.74 42.53 -5.00
N HIS A 445 -23.69 42.11 -4.16
CA HIS A 445 -24.31 43.02 -3.17
C HIS A 445 -23.89 42.75 -1.73
N LYS A 446 -23.14 41.68 -1.48
CA LYS A 446 -22.71 41.23 -0.13
C LYS A 446 -23.90 41.13 0.86
N ALA A 447 -25.02 40.58 0.36
CA ALA A 447 -26.29 40.61 1.09
C ALA A 447 -26.48 39.39 2.04
N ASP A 448 -25.61 38.37 1.95
CA ASP A 448 -25.67 37.12 2.73
C ASP A 448 -27.02 36.38 2.62
N LEU A 449 -27.61 36.34 1.42
CA LEU A 449 -28.91 35.68 1.18
C LEU A 449 -28.85 34.18 1.40
N VAL A 450 -27.81 33.51 0.91
CA VAL A 450 -27.65 32.06 1.09
C VAL A 450 -27.56 31.71 2.57
N ARG A 451 -26.76 32.44 3.35
CA ARG A 451 -26.65 32.28 4.81
C ARG A 451 -27.97 32.56 5.52
N THR A 452 -28.71 33.59 5.07
CA THR A 452 -30.02 33.95 5.65
C THR A 452 -31.03 32.83 5.38
N LEU A 453 -31.08 32.26 4.16
CA LEU A 453 -31.93 31.14 3.79
C LEU A 453 -31.64 29.90 4.64
N GLU A 454 -30.38 29.55 4.75
CA GLU A 454 -29.97 28.40 5.56
C GLU A 454 -30.39 28.55 7.02
N THR A 455 -30.11 29.70 7.63
CA THR A 455 -30.50 30.00 9.02
C THR A 455 -32.02 29.99 9.20
N PHE A 456 -32.76 30.49 8.22
CA PHE A 456 -34.22 30.50 8.26
C PHE A 456 -34.82 29.11 8.23
N LEU A 457 -34.30 28.25 7.37
CA LEU A 457 -34.72 26.83 7.27
C LEU A 457 -34.35 26.04 8.51
N GLN A 458 -33.12 26.21 9.07
CA GLN A 458 -32.68 25.57 10.32
C GLN A 458 -33.56 25.92 11.50
N ASN A 459 -34.11 27.14 11.53
CA ASN A 459 -35.04 27.61 12.55
C ASN A 459 -36.51 27.35 12.20
N SER A 460 -36.79 26.40 11.29
CA SER A 460 -38.15 26.01 10.88
C SER A 460 -39.02 27.18 10.41
N GLY A 461 -38.40 28.19 9.80
CA GLY A 461 -39.09 29.38 9.31
C GLY A 461 -39.44 30.43 10.38
N SER A 462 -38.83 30.35 11.57
CA SER A 462 -39.05 31.31 12.64
C SER A 462 -38.27 32.61 12.39
N TRP A 463 -39.00 33.69 12.12
CA TRP A 463 -38.44 35.02 11.89
C TRP A 463 -37.63 35.56 13.09
N ALA A 464 -38.13 35.35 14.30
CA ALA A 464 -37.48 35.83 15.51
C ALA A 464 -36.18 35.12 15.80
N ARG A 465 -36.17 33.77 15.72
CA ARG A 465 -34.95 32.95 15.93
C ARG A 465 -33.89 33.18 14.86
N CYS A 466 -34.32 33.33 13.61
CA CYS A 466 -33.42 33.64 12.51
C CYS A 466 -32.77 35.06 12.71
N ALA A 467 -33.55 36.05 13.12
CA ALA A 467 -33.07 37.40 13.41
C ALA A 467 -32.05 37.41 14.57
N GLU A 468 -32.33 36.69 15.63
CA GLU A 468 -31.46 36.53 16.79
C GLU A 468 -30.13 35.86 16.39
N GLN A 469 -30.17 34.74 15.65
CA GLN A 469 -28.98 34.01 15.25
C GLN A 469 -28.11 34.77 14.26
N LEU A 470 -28.70 35.60 13.40
CA LEU A 470 -27.97 36.43 12.43
C LEU A 470 -27.58 37.82 13.02
N HIS A 471 -27.96 38.11 14.25
CA HIS A 471 -27.79 39.42 14.86
C HIS A 471 -28.40 40.56 14.01
N LEU A 472 -29.60 40.33 13.46
CA LEU A 472 -30.32 41.23 12.61
C LEU A 472 -31.69 41.63 13.23
N HIS A 473 -32.26 42.73 12.76
CA HIS A 473 -33.66 43.03 13.07
C HIS A 473 -34.60 42.10 12.24
N VAL A 474 -35.75 41.73 12.79
CA VAL A 474 -36.73 40.86 12.12
C VAL A 474 -37.14 41.40 10.74
N ASN A 475 -37.27 42.70 10.57
CA ASN A 475 -37.61 43.29 9.28
C ASN A 475 -36.50 43.12 8.24
N SER A 476 -35.25 43.11 8.66
CA SER A 476 -34.11 42.83 7.74
C SER A 476 -34.13 41.38 7.25
N VAL A 477 -34.46 40.44 8.12
CA VAL A 477 -34.66 39.06 7.74
C VAL A 477 -35.83 38.91 6.76
N ARG A 478 -36.97 39.58 7.03
CA ARG A 478 -38.11 39.60 6.12
C ARG A 478 -37.77 40.14 4.74
N TYR A 479 -37.03 41.25 4.70
CA TYR A 479 -36.56 41.82 3.43
C TYR A 479 -35.67 40.86 2.65
N ARG A 480 -34.71 40.21 3.33
CA ARG A 480 -33.83 39.24 2.69
C ARG A 480 -34.56 38.00 2.17
N ILE A 481 -35.53 37.49 2.94
CA ILE A 481 -36.35 36.35 2.51
C ILE A 481 -37.22 36.75 1.31
N GLN A 482 -37.87 37.91 1.32
CA GLN A 482 -38.60 38.42 0.17
C GLN A 482 -37.70 38.55 -1.07
N ARG A 483 -36.44 38.99 -0.87
CA ARG A 483 -35.48 39.08 -1.97
C ARG A 483 -35.08 37.70 -2.52
N ILE A 484 -34.99 36.68 -1.67
CA ILE A 484 -34.79 35.28 -2.09
C ILE A 484 -35.96 34.79 -2.94
N GLU A 485 -37.18 35.04 -2.50
CA GLU A 485 -38.40 34.69 -3.23
C GLU A 485 -38.46 35.39 -4.60
N ASP A 486 -38.16 36.70 -4.65
CA ASP A 486 -38.12 37.47 -5.89
C ASP A 486 -37.09 36.95 -6.90
N LEU A 487 -35.90 36.56 -6.43
CA LEU A 487 -34.80 36.09 -7.28
C LEU A 487 -35.02 34.67 -7.82
N THR A 488 -35.74 33.86 -7.06
CA THR A 488 -35.90 32.41 -7.38
C THR A 488 -37.28 32.06 -7.91
N GLY A 489 -38.26 32.97 -7.74
CA GLY A 489 -39.66 32.74 -8.08
C GLY A 489 -40.33 31.68 -7.20
N ARG A 490 -39.79 31.43 -6.01
CA ARG A 490 -40.27 30.46 -5.01
C ARG A 490 -40.93 31.16 -3.83
N ASP A 491 -41.81 30.46 -3.12
CA ASP A 491 -42.54 30.96 -1.97
C ASP A 491 -42.17 30.15 -0.72
N LEU A 492 -41.36 30.76 0.15
CA LEU A 492 -40.89 30.14 1.39
C LEU A 492 -41.97 29.93 2.47
N SER A 493 -43.21 30.39 2.21
CA SER A 493 -44.36 30.03 3.04
C SER A 493 -44.84 28.58 2.73
N ARG A 494 -44.56 28.05 1.53
CA ARG A 494 -44.94 26.71 1.09
C ARG A 494 -43.90 25.69 1.56
N LEU A 495 -44.40 24.55 2.02
CA LEU A 495 -43.53 23.47 2.50
C LEU A 495 -42.66 22.90 1.38
N GLU A 496 -43.24 22.71 0.17
CA GLU A 496 -42.54 22.16 -0.97
C GLU A 496 -41.31 23.00 -1.36
N ASP A 497 -41.47 24.34 -1.42
CA ASP A 497 -40.37 25.25 -1.77
C ASP A 497 -39.30 25.29 -0.66
N ARG A 498 -39.68 25.18 0.61
CA ARG A 498 -38.72 25.01 1.70
C ARG A 498 -37.93 23.70 1.63
N VAL A 499 -38.59 22.59 1.28
CA VAL A 499 -37.97 21.31 1.09
C VAL A 499 -36.99 21.39 -0.08
N ASP A 500 -37.38 21.98 -1.22
CA ASP A 500 -36.51 22.14 -2.37
C ASP A 500 -35.22 22.91 -2.01
N PHE A 501 -35.31 24.02 -1.32
CA PHE A 501 -34.15 24.78 -0.87
C PHE A 501 -33.34 24.05 0.18
N PHE A 502 -33.98 23.36 1.12
CA PHE A 502 -33.29 22.56 2.11
C PHE A 502 -32.45 21.47 1.45
N LEU A 503 -32.99 20.73 0.47
CA LEU A 503 -32.29 19.74 -0.28
C LEU A 503 -31.14 20.34 -1.13
N ALA A 504 -31.40 21.49 -1.80
CA ALA A 504 -30.38 22.16 -2.60
C ALA A 504 -29.16 22.59 -1.78
N LEU A 505 -29.38 23.09 -0.55
CA LEU A 505 -28.30 23.45 0.39
C LEU A 505 -27.50 22.26 0.89
N ARG A 506 -28.08 21.05 0.92
CA ARG A 506 -27.42 19.81 1.33
C ARG A 506 -26.65 19.12 0.19
N LEU A 507 -26.87 19.55 -1.05
CA LEU A 507 -26.17 19.07 -2.24
C LEU A 507 -24.83 19.82 -2.52
N GLY A 508 -24.48 20.77 -1.67
CA GLY A 508 -23.34 21.66 -1.85
C GLY A 508 -21.99 21.13 -1.49
#